data_a1d85e2e4cdfa8b65780c108df2a3441
#
_entry.id   a1d85e2e4cdfa8b65780c108df2a3441
#
_cell.length_a   1.000
_cell.length_b   1.000
_cell.length_c   1.000
_cell.angle_alpha   90.00
_cell.angle_beta   90.00
_cell.angle_gamma   90.00
#
_symmetry.space_group_name_H-M   'P 1'
#
loop_
_entity.id
_entity.type
_entity.pdbx_description
1 polymer ?
#
loop_
_entity_poly.entity_id
_entity_poly.type
_entity_poly.pdbx_seq_one_letter_code
_entity_poly.pdbx_strand_id
1 'polypeptide(L)'
;MRILVIRFSALGDVAMLVPVLRQVAADNRNNEYIILSKPIYEPLFDGIGENVSFIGADMKKDYKGLPGIYRLFKELKKLNFDYIIDEHDVLRTKVLRFLFKIHGYKVRKINKHRTLRKLITAQPPKKVLKQ
;
A
#
# COMPACT_ATOMS: atom_id res chain seq x y z
N MET A 1 1.06 -12.66 5.87
CA MET A 1 1.08 -11.24 6.20
C MET A 1 0.14 -10.46 5.32
N ARG A 2 -0.44 -9.42 5.86
CA ARG A 2 -1.30 -8.51 5.09
C ARG A 2 -0.60 -7.17 4.99
N ILE A 3 -0.32 -6.73 3.77
CA ILE A 3 0.51 -5.57 3.49
C ILE A 3 -0.28 -4.53 2.71
N LEU A 4 -0.32 -3.30 3.22
CA LEU A 4 -0.96 -2.18 2.54
C LEU A 4 0.10 -1.37 1.80
N VAL A 5 -0.12 -1.13 0.51
CA VAL A 5 0.79 -0.32 -0.31
C VAL A 5 0.02 0.92 -0.76
N ILE A 6 0.53 2.10 -0.45
CA ILE A 6 -0.14 3.37 -0.70
C ILE A 6 0.54 4.15 -1.81
N ARG A 7 -0.20 4.43 -2.89
CA ARG A 7 0.27 5.32 -3.95
C ARG A 7 -0.92 5.90 -4.70
N PHE A 8 -1.14 7.22 -4.62
CA PHE A 8 -2.30 7.85 -5.23
C PHE A 8 -2.03 8.46 -6.62
N SER A 9 -0.79 8.76 -6.94
CA SER A 9 -0.40 9.38 -8.23
C SER A 9 1.12 9.29 -8.40
N ALA A 10 1.71 9.59 -9.56
CA ALA A 10 1.01 9.82 -10.81
C ALA A 10 0.71 8.51 -11.51
N LEU A 11 -0.03 8.54 -12.62
CA LEU A 11 -0.42 7.32 -13.34
C LEU A 11 0.77 6.42 -13.65
N GLY A 12 1.86 6.99 -14.17
CA GLY A 12 3.04 6.19 -14.50
C GLY A 12 3.63 5.50 -13.28
N ASP A 13 3.69 6.22 -12.17
CA ASP A 13 4.21 5.67 -10.91
C ASP A 13 3.32 4.57 -10.37
N VAL A 14 2.01 4.77 -10.45
CA VAL A 14 1.06 3.75 -10.00
C VAL A 14 1.15 2.52 -10.90
N ALA A 15 1.23 2.72 -12.22
CA ALA A 15 1.31 1.63 -13.18
C ALA A 15 2.57 0.78 -12.98
N MET A 16 3.66 1.39 -12.52
CA MET A 16 4.90 0.66 -12.28
C MET A 16 4.81 -0.30 -11.11
N LEU A 17 3.82 -0.14 -10.26
CA LEU A 17 3.58 -1.09 -9.17
C LEU A 17 3.02 -2.41 -9.69
N VAL A 18 2.34 -2.39 -10.83
CA VAL A 18 1.67 -3.57 -11.36
C VAL A 18 2.63 -4.75 -11.59
N PRO A 19 3.72 -4.58 -12.37
CA PRO A 19 4.63 -5.72 -12.58
C PRO A 19 5.34 -6.14 -11.29
N VAL A 20 5.65 -5.20 -10.41
CA VAL A 20 6.30 -5.53 -9.14
C VAL A 20 5.37 -6.36 -8.27
N LEU A 21 4.12 -5.94 -8.14
CA LEU A 21 3.16 -6.65 -7.31
C LEU A 21 2.80 -8.01 -7.89
N ARG A 22 2.71 -8.09 -9.23
CA ARG A 22 2.44 -9.37 -9.87
C ARG A 22 3.51 -10.39 -9.51
N GLN A 23 4.78 -9.97 -9.60
CA GLN A 23 5.91 -10.84 -9.29
C GLN A 23 5.95 -11.21 -7.82
N VAL A 24 5.84 -10.20 -6.96
CA VAL A 24 5.93 -10.40 -5.51
C VAL A 24 4.78 -11.27 -5.01
N ALA A 25 3.58 -11.04 -5.50
CA ALA A 25 2.42 -11.82 -5.09
C ALA A 25 2.55 -13.28 -5.54
N ALA A 26 3.09 -13.51 -6.73
CA ALA A 26 3.30 -14.85 -7.22
C ALA A 26 4.34 -15.60 -6.39
N ASP A 27 5.38 -14.88 -5.95
CA ASP A 27 6.46 -15.46 -5.17
C ASP A 27 6.12 -15.63 -3.68
N ASN A 28 5.11 -14.93 -3.20
CA ASN A 28 4.73 -14.92 -1.79
C ASN A 28 3.23 -15.12 -1.63
N ARG A 29 2.75 -16.29 -1.99
CA ARG A 29 1.32 -16.55 -2.08
C ARG A 29 0.60 -16.53 -0.73
N ASN A 30 1.34 -16.65 0.35
CA ASN A 30 0.76 -16.58 1.70
C ASN A 30 0.57 -15.15 2.17
N ASN A 31 1.12 -14.17 1.46
CA ASN A 31 0.93 -12.76 1.77
C ASN A 31 -0.25 -12.21 0.98
N GLU A 32 -0.95 -11.26 1.59
CA GLU A 32 -1.98 -10.47 0.91
C GLU A 32 -1.44 -9.07 0.68
N TYR A 33 -1.59 -8.57 -0.53
CA TYR A 33 -1.16 -7.22 -0.90
C TYR A 33 -2.39 -6.40 -1.25
N ILE A 34 -2.61 -5.31 -0.53
CA ILE A 34 -3.74 -4.42 -0.76
C ILE A 34 -3.21 -3.07 -1.22
N ILE A 35 -3.68 -2.62 -2.37
CA ILE A 35 -3.25 -1.36 -2.95
C ILE A 35 -4.28 -0.30 -2.59
N LEU A 36 -3.81 0.79 -1.97
CA LEU A 36 -4.65 1.94 -1.69
C LEU A 36 -4.29 3.04 -2.69
N SER A 37 -5.22 3.40 -3.54
CA SER A 37 -4.98 4.37 -4.60
C SER A 37 -6.29 5.05 -5.01
N LYS A 38 -6.23 5.88 -6.05
CA LYS A 38 -7.44 6.51 -6.58
C LYS A 38 -8.34 5.47 -7.22
N PRO A 39 -9.65 5.60 -7.05
CA PRO A 39 -10.58 4.62 -7.64
C PRO A 39 -10.42 4.42 -9.13
N ILE A 40 -10.03 5.46 -9.87
CA ILE A 40 -9.87 5.41 -11.31
C ILE A 40 -8.79 4.41 -11.74
N TYR A 41 -7.87 4.07 -10.84
CA TYR A 41 -6.77 3.17 -11.17
C TYR A 41 -7.07 1.70 -10.88
N GLU A 42 -8.26 1.41 -10.38
CA GLU A 42 -8.62 0.03 -10.05
C GLU A 42 -8.40 -0.96 -11.20
N PRO A 43 -8.77 -0.64 -12.46
CA PRO A 43 -8.59 -1.58 -13.56
C PRO A 43 -7.14 -2.00 -13.80
N LEU A 44 -6.18 -1.17 -13.40
CA LEU A 44 -4.76 -1.51 -13.56
C LEU A 44 -4.37 -2.73 -12.74
N PHE A 45 -5.08 -2.99 -11.67
CA PHE A 45 -4.74 -4.07 -10.73
C PHE A 45 -5.65 -5.29 -10.85
N ASP A 46 -6.54 -5.30 -11.83
CA ASP A 46 -7.42 -6.44 -12.05
C ASP A 46 -6.63 -7.65 -12.50
N GLY A 47 -6.92 -8.80 -11.90
CA GLY A 47 -6.35 -10.05 -12.33
C GLY A 47 -4.86 -10.23 -12.10
N ILE A 48 -4.24 -9.40 -11.27
CA ILE A 48 -2.82 -9.52 -10.99
C ILE A 48 -2.53 -10.81 -10.21
N GLY A 49 -3.38 -11.15 -9.26
CA GLY A 49 -3.21 -12.34 -8.45
C GLY A 49 -4.34 -12.46 -7.46
N GLU A 50 -4.58 -13.68 -6.99
CA GLU A 50 -5.65 -13.93 -6.03
C GLU A 50 -5.37 -13.25 -4.68
N ASN A 51 -4.10 -13.02 -4.38
CA ASN A 51 -3.68 -12.39 -3.12
C ASN A 51 -3.40 -10.89 -3.28
N VAL A 52 -3.88 -10.28 -4.35
CA VAL A 52 -3.78 -8.83 -4.57
C VAL A 52 -5.18 -8.26 -4.65
N SER A 53 -5.44 -7.21 -3.89
CA SER A 53 -6.73 -6.52 -3.93
C SER A 53 -6.52 -5.01 -3.97
N PHE A 54 -7.59 -4.28 -4.22
CA PHE A 54 -7.53 -2.84 -4.43
C PHE A 54 -8.56 -2.14 -3.56
N ILE A 55 -8.15 -1.03 -2.95
CA ILE A 55 -9.05 -0.14 -2.23
C ILE A 55 -8.92 1.24 -2.85
N GLY A 56 -10.02 1.74 -3.38
CA GLY A 56 -10.06 3.08 -3.95
C GLY A 56 -10.48 4.10 -2.92
N ALA A 57 -9.73 5.19 -2.83
CA ALA A 57 -10.08 6.29 -1.94
C ALA A 57 -9.80 7.61 -2.63
N ASP A 58 -10.82 8.47 -2.70
CA ASP A 58 -10.67 9.78 -3.27
C ASP A 58 -10.34 10.77 -2.15
N MET A 59 -9.07 11.13 -2.06
CA MET A 59 -8.58 12.01 -1.00
C MET A 59 -8.99 13.46 -1.20
N LYS A 60 -9.60 13.79 -2.33
CA LYS A 60 -10.05 15.16 -2.61
C LYS A 60 -11.54 15.32 -2.46
N LYS A 61 -12.28 14.23 -2.38
CA LYS A 61 -13.75 14.25 -2.25
C LYS A 61 -14.19 13.52 -0.98
N ASP A 62 -14.28 12.21 -1.04
CA ASP A 62 -14.83 11.41 0.05
C ASP A 62 -13.98 11.45 1.32
N TYR A 63 -12.67 11.59 1.17
CA TYR A 63 -11.74 11.60 2.30
C TYR A 63 -10.93 12.89 2.34
N LYS A 64 -11.63 14.00 2.14
CA LYS A 64 -10.99 15.30 2.07
C LYS A 64 -10.57 15.81 3.45
N GLY A 65 -9.36 16.39 3.50
CA GLY A 65 -8.85 17.03 4.70
C GLY A 65 -8.54 16.05 5.83
N LEU A 66 -8.18 16.60 6.97
CA LEU A 66 -7.83 15.76 8.13
C LEU A 66 -8.98 14.89 8.62
N PRO A 67 -10.23 15.40 8.68
CA PRO A 67 -11.34 14.53 9.07
C PRO A 67 -11.54 13.36 8.11
N GLY A 68 -11.34 13.61 6.81
CA GLY A 68 -11.46 12.57 5.80
C GLY A 68 -10.37 11.51 5.93
N ILE A 69 -9.14 11.96 6.19
CA ILE A 69 -8.01 11.05 6.39
C ILE A 69 -8.24 10.18 7.64
N TYR A 70 -8.75 10.78 8.70
CA TYR A 70 -9.04 10.03 9.92
C TYR A 70 -10.12 8.98 9.68
N ARG A 71 -11.15 9.33 8.92
CA ARG A 71 -12.21 8.37 8.56
C ARG A 71 -11.66 7.22 7.74
N LEU A 72 -10.78 7.52 6.78
CA LEU A 72 -10.12 6.49 5.98
C LEU A 72 -9.28 5.58 6.87
N PHE A 73 -8.53 6.17 7.79
CA PHE A 73 -7.73 5.40 8.74
C PHE A 73 -8.61 4.43 9.54
N LYS A 74 -9.74 4.90 10.03
CA LYS A 74 -10.63 4.04 10.81
C LYS A 74 -11.17 2.86 9.99
N GLU A 75 -11.45 3.10 8.72
CA GLU A 75 -11.92 2.04 7.84
C GLU A 75 -10.81 1.04 7.53
N LEU A 76 -9.62 1.53 7.26
CA LEU A 76 -8.48 0.66 6.97
C LEU A 76 -8.03 -0.13 8.17
N LYS A 77 -8.14 0.45 9.35
CA LYS A 77 -7.74 -0.19 10.60
C LYS A 77 -8.47 -1.51 10.82
N LYS A 78 -9.70 -1.62 10.34
CA LYS A 78 -10.50 -2.83 10.50
C LYS A 78 -9.92 -4.03 9.75
N LEU A 79 -9.03 -3.79 8.80
CA LEU A 79 -8.46 -4.85 7.98
C LEU A 79 -7.23 -5.51 8.60
N ASN A 80 -6.71 -4.95 9.68
CA ASN A 80 -5.59 -5.53 10.45
C ASN A 80 -4.35 -5.80 9.60
N PHE A 81 -3.74 -4.73 9.09
CA PHE A 81 -2.52 -4.85 8.31
C PHE A 81 -1.33 -5.17 9.21
N ASP A 82 -0.44 -6.02 8.72
CA ASP A 82 0.83 -6.30 9.40
C ASP A 82 1.89 -5.28 9.03
N TYR A 83 1.78 -4.72 7.84
CA TYR A 83 2.77 -3.78 7.31
C TYR A 83 2.09 -2.72 6.46
N ILE A 84 2.59 -1.49 6.56
CA ILE A 84 2.12 -0.36 5.75
C ILE A 84 3.32 0.20 4.99
N ILE A 85 3.24 0.23 3.67
CA ILE A 85 4.29 0.78 2.82
C ILE A 85 3.75 2.03 2.14
N ASP A 86 4.30 3.19 2.50
CA ASP A 86 3.92 4.47 1.90
C ASP A 86 4.86 4.81 0.77
N GLU A 87 4.46 4.49 -0.44
CA GLU A 87 5.24 4.77 -1.65
C GLU A 87 5.06 6.23 -2.10
N HIS A 88 4.00 6.89 -1.66
CA HIS A 88 3.67 8.23 -2.13
C HIS A 88 4.39 9.34 -1.36
N ASP A 89 4.42 9.24 -0.05
CA ASP A 89 5.13 10.16 0.85
C ASP A 89 4.79 11.64 0.63
N VAL A 90 3.51 11.95 0.52
CA VAL A 90 3.01 13.32 0.49
C VAL A 90 2.33 13.64 1.81
N LEU A 91 1.95 14.90 2.03
CA LEU A 91 1.40 15.31 3.32
C LEU A 91 0.23 14.45 3.78
N ARG A 92 -0.70 14.16 2.87
CA ARG A 92 -1.86 13.34 3.20
C ARG A 92 -1.49 11.93 3.62
N THR A 93 -0.54 11.31 2.92
CA THR A 93 -0.11 9.96 3.28
C THR A 93 0.76 9.98 4.54
N LYS A 94 1.48 11.07 4.79
CA LYS A 94 2.24 11.22 6.03
C LYS A 94 1.31 11.25 7.24
N VAL A 95 0.19 11.93 7.14
CA VAL A 95 -0.78 11.98 8.22
C VAL A 95 -1.38 10.60 8.46
N LEU A 96 -1.78 9.92 7.39
CA LEU A 96 -2.32 8.58 7.49
C LEU A 96 -1.31 7.61 8.10
N ARG A 97 -0.07 7.68 7.63
CA ARG A 97 1.03 6.87 8.15
C ARG A 97 1.26 7.11 9.64
N PHE A 98 1.21 8.38 10.05
CA PHE A 98 1.39 8.75 11.45
C PHE A 98 0.30 8.13 12.32
N LEU A 99 -0.94 8.17 11.86
CA LEU A 99 -2.06 7.57 12.58
C LEU A 99 -1.85 6.07 12.77
N PHE A 100 -1.40 5.38 11.74
CA PHE A 100 -1.10 3.96 11.85
C PHE A 100 0.03 3.71 12.84
N LYS A 101 1.07 4.54 12.76
CA LYS A 101 2.24 4.35 13.60
C LYS A 101 1.92 4.51 15.08
N ILE A 102 1.14 5.52 15.45
CA ILE A 102 0.78 5.73 16.85
C ILE A 102 -0.15 4.66 17.38
N HIS A 103 -0.78 3.89 16.50
CA HIS A 103 -1.64 2.77 16.90
C HIS A 103 -0.90 1.42 16.81
N GLY A 104 0.42 1.46 16.73
CA GLY A 104 1.23 0.26 16.82
C GLY A 104 1.50 -0.48 15.53
N TYR A 105 1.14 0.09 14.39
CA TYR A 105 1.37 -0.57 13.10
C TYR A 105 2.81 -0.35 12.63
N LYS A 106 3.36 -1.35 11.97
CA LYS A 106 4.68 -1.24 11.35
C LYS A 106 4.56 -0.51 10.03
N VAL A 107 5.27 0.60 9.90
CA VAL A 107 5.16 1.47 8.74
C VAL A 107 6.52 1.69 8.11
N ARG A 108 6.57 1.61 6.78
CA ARG A 108 7.76 1.90 6.00
C ARG A 108 7.48 3.02 5.01
N LYS A 109 8.40 3.96 4.93
CA LYS A 109 8.34 5.06 3.98
C LYS A 109 9.26 4.71 2.82
N ILE A 110 8.71 4.75 1.60
CA ILE A 110 9.47 4.43 0.40
C ILE A 110 9.49 5.65 -0.50
N ASN A 111 10.67 6.17 -0.78
CA ASN A 111 10.81 7.39 -1.59
C ASN A 111 10.93 7.13 -3.08
N LYS A 112 11.31 5.93 -3.48
CA LYS A 112 11.57 5.62 -4.88
C LYS A 112 11.10 4.22 -5.22
N HIS A 113 10.65 4.05 -6.45
CA HIS A 113 10.20 2.74 -6.94
C HIS A 113 11.26 1.66 -6.77
N ARG A 114 12.50 2.03 -7.03
CA ARG A 114 13.61 1.12 -6.87
C ARG A 114 13.68 0.57 -5.45
N THR A 115 13.46 1.43 -4.47
CA THR A 115 13.49 1.05 -3.06
C THR A 115 12.31 0.14 -2.72
N LEU A 116 11.13 0.47 -3.24
CA LEU A 116 9.95 -0.36 -3.05
C LEU A 116 10.20 -1.77 -3.60
N ARG A 117 10.72 -1.85 -4.82
CA ARG A 117 11.00 -3.13 -5.45
C ARG A 117 11.96 -3.95 -4.60
N LYS A 118 13.06 -3.34 -4.14
CA LYS A 118 14.01 -3.98 -3.29
C LYS A 118 13.40 -4.49 -2.01
N LEU A 119 12.63 -3.64 -1.35
CA LEU A 119 12.03 -3.97 -0.08
C LEU A 119 11.06 -5.14 -0.20
N ILE A 120 10.22 -5.11 -1.23
CA ILE A 120 9.21 -6.15 -1.40
C ILE A 120 9.82 -7.47 -1.84
N THR A 121 10.78 -7.42 -2.77
CA THR A 121 11.37 -8.64 -3.31
C THR A 121 12.41 -9.27 -2.39
N ALA A 122 13.05 -8.49 -1.53
CA ALA A 122 14.04 -9.00 -0.61
C ALA A 122 13.42 -9.72 0.59
N GLN A 123 12.17 -9.48 0.83
CA GLN A 123 11.57 -10.06 1.96
C GLN A 123 11.48 -11.50 1.92
N PRO A 124 11.54 -11.93 2.41
CA PRO A 124 10.86 -13.02 2.47
C PRO A 124 10.57 -13.32 3.66
N PRO A 125 10.19 -12.94 3.55
CA PRO A 125 10.14 -12.96 4.60
C PRO A 125 10.66 -14.06 5.04
N LYS A 126 11.28 -14.00 4.37
CA LYS A 126 11.98 -14.91 4.68
C LYS A 126 12.65 -14.81 5.72
N LYS A 127 12.50 -14.24 5.71
CA LYS A 127 12.81 -13.95 6.41
C LYS A 127 12.76 -13.21 6.92
N VAL A 128 12.47 -13.00 6.43
CA VAL A 128 12.35 -12.21 6.72
C VAL A 128 12.47 -11.96 6.85
N LEU A 129 12.98 -12.26 6.18
CA LEU A 129 13.41 -11.99 6.04
C LEU A 129 14.00 -12.09 5.99
N LYS A 130 14.60 -12.35 5.74
CA LYS A 130 15.38 -12.50 5.54
C LYS A 130 15.80 -12.17 5.57
N GLN A 131 15.86 -12.35 5.11
CA GLN A 131 16.32 -12.14 4.85
C GLN A 131 16.57 -11.88 4.96
#